data_8eb54c3b6f336ca906e450ee2e1b2947
#
_entry.id   8eb54c3b6f336ca906e450ee2e1b2947
#
_cell.length_a   1.000
_cell.length_b   1.000
_cell.length_c   1.000
_cell.angle_alpha   90.00
_cell.angle_beta   90.00
_cell.angle_gamma   90.00
#
_symmetry.space_group_name_H-M   'P 1'
#
loop_
_entity.id
_entity.type
_entity.pdbx_description
1 polymer ?
#
loop_
_entity_poly.entity_id
_entity_poly.type
_entity_poly.pdbx_seq_one_letter_code
_entity_poly.pdbx_strand_id
1 'polypeptide(L)'
;MAIDPSPDAFRELMVDDEPPLDEVMACVFGVQRHEVRTYRTLLDTPGSTVEELAAELDRDRSNVNRSLSTLREKGLAKRERRLLDGGGHVYQYTATPLDEARELMHETLDQWTAAVHDRIDEFDASND
;
A
#
# COMPACT_ATOMS: atom_id res chain seq x y z
N MET A 1 -24.47 24.37 -11.32
CA MET A 1 -23.04 24.58 -11.38
C MET A 1 -22.35 23.28 -11.76
N ALA A 2 -21.44 23.39 -12.68
CA ALA A 2 -20.69 22.23 -13.10
C ALA A 2 -19.70 21.82 -12.02
N ILE A 3 -19.69 20.57 -11.69
CA ILE A 3 -18.77 20.03 -10.70
C ILE A 3 -17.90 19.04 -11.44
N ASP A 4 -16.60 19.24 -11.39
CA ASP A 4 -15.72 18.29 -12.05
C ASP A 4 -15.62 17.00 -11.25
N PRO A 5 -15.16 15.91 -11.90
CA PRO A 5 -15.14 14.60 -11.25
C PRO A 5 -14.28 14.51 -10.01
N SER A 6 -13.19 15.29 -9.94
CA SER A 6 -12.27 15.20 -8.82
C SER A 6 -12.90 15.58 -7.48
N PRO A 7 -13.61 16.71 -7.38
CA PRO A 7 -14.30 17.03 -6.14
C PRO A 7 -15.36 16.01 -5.77
N ASP A 8 -16.06 15.45 -6.75
CA ASP A 8 -17.07 14.45 -6.47
C ASP A 8 -16.46 13.16 -5.93
N ALA A 9 -15.38 12.69 -6.53
CA ALA A 9 -14.72 11.50 -6.07
C ALA A 9 -14.16 11.68 -4.66
N PHE A 10 -13.56 12.82 -4.40
CA PHE A 10 -13.01 13.13 -3.09
C PHE A 10 -14.12 13.23 -2.06
N ARG A 11 -15.22 13.87 -2.42
CA ARG A 11 -16.37 14.03 -1.53
C ARG A 11 -16.99 12.69 -1.19
N GLU A 12 -17.05 11.77 -2.14
CA GLU A 12 -17.57 10.44 -1.88
C GLU A 12 -16.73 9.71 -0.84
N LEU A 13 -15.43 9.86 -0.90
CA LEU A 13 -14.55 9.26 0.11
C LEU A 13 -14.73 9.90 1.48
N MET A 14 -14.97 11.20 1.52
CA MET A 14 -15.00 11.94 2.78
C MET A 14 -16.35 11.92 3.47
N VAL A 15 -17.43 11.81 2.69
CA VAL A 15 -18.80 11.92 3.21
C VAL A 15 -19.47 10.56 3.36
N ASP A 16 -19.03 9.60 2.58
CA ASP A 16 -19.56 8.25 2.66
C ASP A 16 -19.17 7.64 4.02
N ASP A 17 -20.14 7.00 4.68
CA ASP A 17 -19.92 6.39 5.99
C ASP A 17 -18.86 5.30 5.93
N GLU A 18 -18.78 4.57 4.81
CA GLU A 18 -17.85 3.46 4.67
C GLU A 18 -17.16 3.49 3.31
N PRO A 19 -16.19 4.41 3.14
CA PRO A 19 -15.46 4.42 1.87
C PRO A 19 -14.73 3.10 1.65
N PRO A 20 -14.76 2.55 0.45
CA PRO A 20 -14.07 1.28 0.17
C PRO A 20 -12.58 1.38 0.48
N LEU A 21 -12.09 0.38 1.19
CA LEU A 21 -10.67 0.37 1.60
C LEU A 21 -9.73 0.44 0.40
N ASP A 22 -10.07 -0.26 -0.68
CA ASP A 22 -9.24 -0.25 -1.87
C ASP A 22 -9.08 1.15 -2.46
N GLU A 23 -10.14 1.95 -2.45
CA GLU A 23 -10.07 3.33 -2.92
C GLU A 23 -9.25 4.20 -1.99
N VAL A 24 -9.39 4.03 -0.69
CA VAL A 24 -8.61 4.76 0.30
C VAL A 24 -7.13 4.43 0.13
N MET A 25 -6.81 3.15 -0.01
CA MET A 25 -5.42 2.73 -0.18
C MET A 25 -4.80 3.31 -1.45
N ALA A 26 -5.53 3.28 -2.55
CA ALA A 26 -5.02 3.81 -3.81
C ALA A 26 -4.89 5.32 -3.79
N CYS A 27 -5.90 6.03 -3.31
CA CYS A 27 -5.93 7.49 -3.36
C CYS A 27 -5.00 8.14 -2.33
N VAL A 28 -4.93 7.58 -1.14
CA VAL A 28 -4.19 8.20 -0.04
C VAL A 28 -2.78 7.66 0.07
N PHE A 29 -2.61 6.34 -0.05
CA PHE A 29 -1.32 5.72 0.22
C PHE A 29 -0.60 5.24 -1.03
N GLY A 30 -1.24 5.30 -2.19
CA GLY A 30 -0.62 4.85 -3.44
C GLY A 30 -0.44 3.34 -3.51
N VAL A 31 -1.27 2.59 -2.80
CA VAL A 31 -1.20 1.13 -2.78
C VAL A 31 -2.38 0.60 -3.57
N GLN A 32 -2.09 -0.06 -4.68
CA GLN A 32 -3.11 -0.52 -5.60
C GLN A 32 -3.78 -1.80 -5.12
N ARG A 33 -4.92 -2.12 -5.74
CA ARG A 33 -5.73 -3.28 -5.33
C ARG A 33 -4.92 -4.57 -5.29
N HIS A 34 -4.12 -4.82 -6.32
CA HIS A 34 -3.33 -6.06 -6.36
C HIS A 34 -2.27 -6.10 -5.26
N GLU A 35 -1.79 -4.96 -4.82
CA GLU A 35 -0.83 -4.87 -3.73
C GLU A 35 -1.50 -5.13 -2.39
N VAL A 36 -2.72 -4.61 -2.21
CA VAL A 36 -3.51 -4.91 -1.02
C VAL A 36 -3.79 -6.41 -0.94
N ARG A 37 -4.13 -7.01 -2.07
CA ARG A 37 -4.39 -8.44 -2.14
C ARG A 37 -3.15 -9.24 -1.78
N THR A 38 -1.98 -8.83 -2.26
CA THR A 38 -0.71 -9.47 -1.91
C THR A 38 -0.46 -9.36 -0.41
N TYR A 39 -0.69 -8.19 0.16
CA TYR A 39 -0.54 -7.98 1.59
C TYR A 39 -1.44 -8.92 2.40
N ARG A 40 -2.70 -9.02 2.02
CA ARG A 40 -3.65 -9.91 2.72
C ARG A 40 -3.23 -11.36 2.63
N THR A 41 -2.75 -11.79 1.48
CA THR A 41 -2.26 -13.15 1.30
C THR A 41 -1.04 -13.40 2.19
N LEU A 42 -0.13 -12.42 2.28
CA LEU A 42 1.02 -12.53 3.17
C LEU A 42 0.63 -12.65 4.64
N LEU A 43 -0.41 -11.94 5.06
CA LEU A 43 -0.91 -12.07 6.44
C LEU A 43 -1.30 -13.52 6.74
N ASP A 44 -1.88 -14.19 5.77
CA ASP A 44 -2.33 -15.57 5.94
C ASP A 44 -1.20 -16.58 5.78
N THR A 45 -0.14 -16.22 5.08
CA THR A 45 0.96 -17.14 4.77
C THR A 45 2.31 -16.51 5.07
N PRO A 46 2.61 -16.23 6.33
CA PRO A 46 3.89 -15.61 6.69
C PRO A 46 5.07 -16.49 6.30
N GLY A 47 6.13 -15.85 5.82
CA GLY A 47 7.32 -16.56 5.40
C GLY A 47 7.28 -17.08 3.98
N SER A 48 6.34 -16.63 3.17
CA SER A 48 6.21 -17.08 1.79
C SER A 48 7.33 -16.57 0.90
N THR A 49 7.72 -17.39 -0.07
CA THR A 49 8.61 -16.97 -1.14
C THR A 49 7.80 -16.33 -2.27
N VAL A 50 8.50 -15.67 -3.20
CA VAL A 50 7.85 -15.12 -4.39
C VAL A 50 7.14 -16.22 -5.19
N GLU A 51 7.76 -17.37 -5.31
CA GLU A 51 7.15 -18.48 -6.06
C GLU A 51 5.87 -18.97 -5.42
N GLU A 52 5.88 -19.10 -4.10
CA GLU A 52 4.68 -19.53 -3.38
C GLU A 52 3.56 -18.51 -3.52
N LEU A 53 3.89 -17.24 -3.41
CA LEU A 53 2.91 -16.18 -3.58
C LEU A 53 2.37 -16.09 -4.99
N ALA A 54 3.24 -16.27 -5.99
CA ALA A 54 2.82 -16.25 -7.38
C ALA A 54 1.81 -17.36 -7.66
N ALA A 55 2.04 -18.54 -7.11
CA ALA A 55 1.12 -19.66 -7.25
C ALA A 55 -0.20 -19.37 -6.55
N GLU A 56 -0.15 -18.85 -5.32
CA GLU A 56 -1.35 -18.55 -4.54
C GLU A 56 -2.19 -17.45 -5.17
N LEU A 57 -1.53 -16.42 -5.72
CA LEU A 57 -2.21 -15.28 -6.31
C LEU A 57 -2.54 -15.47 -7.79
N ASP A 58 -2.07 -16.56 -8.37
CA ASP A 58 -2.22 -16.84 -9.81
C ASP A 58 -1.69 -15.66 -10.64
N ARG A 59 -0.48 -15.21 -10.31
CA ARG A 59 0.19 -14.11 -10.99
C ARG A 59 1.63 -14.51 -11.26
N ASP A 60 2.24 -13.87 -12.25
CA ASP A 60 3.62 -14.21 -12.56
C ASP A 60 4.58 -13.58 -11.52
N ARG A 61 5.78 -14.16 -11.46
CA ARG A 61 6.78 -13.80 -10.47
C ARG A 61 7.19 -12.33 -10.54
N SER A 62 7.30 -11.78 -11.75
CA SER A 62 7.71 -10.40 -11.94
C SER A 62 6.70 -9.44 -11.31
N ASN A 63 5.43 -9.72 -11.51
CA ASN A 63 4.36 -8.87 -10.94
C ASN A 63 4.31 -8.97 -9.43
N VAL A 64 4.46 -10.20 -8.89
CA VAL A 64 4.49 -10.39 -7.45
C VAL A 64 5.70 -9.69 -6.84
N ASN A 65 6.86 -9.81 -7.49
CA ASN A 65 8.07 -9.16 -7.02
C ASN A 65 7.90 -7.65 -6.94
N ARG A 66 7.28 -7.05 -7.94
CA ARG A 66 7.01 -5.61 -7.93
C ARG A 66 6.06 -5.21 -6.82
N SER A 67 4.99 -5.99 -6.62
CA SER A 67 4.05 -5.75 -5.54
C SER A 67 4.76 -5.81 -4.18
N LEU A 68 5.61 -6.81 -4.00
CA LEU A 68 6.36 -6.96 -2.74
C LEU A 68 7.34 -5.80 -2.53
N SER A 69 7.98 -5.32 -3.60
CA SER A 69 8.86 -4.16 -3.50
C SER A 69 8.09 -2.92 -3.04
N THR A 70 6.93 -2.69 -3.63
CA THR A 70 6.08 -1.56 -3.22
C THR A 70 5.65 -1.69 -1.76
N LEU A 71 5.21 -2.87 -1.36
CA LEU A 71 4.81 -3.09 0.03
C LEU A 71 5.95 -2.86 1.00
N ARG A 72 7.16 -3.31 0.63
CA ARG A 72 8.34 -3.09 1.47
C ARG A 72 8.69 -1.60 1.57
N GLU A 73 8.62 -0.88 0.46
CA GLU A 73 8.86 0.56 0.46
C GLU A 73 7.87 1.31 1.34
N LYS A 74 6.64 0.83 1.40
CA LYS A 74 5.59 1.44 2.23
C LYS A 74 5.62 0.97 3.67
N GLY A 75 6.53 0.05 4.02
CA GLY A 75 6.62 -0.46 5.39
C GLY A 75 5.58 -1.53 5.71
N LEU A 76 4.94 -2.09 4.69
CA LEU A 76 3.88 -3.07 4.86
C LEU A 76 4.34 -4.52 4.73
N ALA A 77 5.60 -4.73 4.36
CA ALA A 77 6.18 -6.07 4.28
C ALA A 77 7.65 -6.01 4.60
N LYS A 78 8.16 -7.12 5.05
CA LYS A 78 9.60 -7.34 5.31
C LYS A 78 10.02 -8.58 4.58
N ARG A 79 11.32 -8.70 4.32
CA ARG A 79 11.85 -9.95 3.80
C ARG A 79 13.07 -10.37 4.59
N GLU A 80 13.27 -11.67 4.69
CA GLU A 80 14.45 -12.24 5.30
C GLU A 80 15.12 -13.17 4.31
N ARG A 81 16.44 -13.15 4.31
CA ARG A 81 17.22 -14.05 3.49
C ARG A 81 17.41 -15.35 4.25
N ARG A 82 17.04 -16.44 3.62
CA ARG A 82 17.20 -17.77 4.19
C ARG A 82 18.21 -18.55 3.38
N LEU A 83 19.23 -19.08 4.05
CA LEU A 83 20.23 -19.90 3.39
C LEU A 83 19.68 -21.31 3.18
N LEU A 84 19.99 -21.88 2.02
CA LEU A 84 19.57 -23.22 1.66
C LEU A 84 20.69 -24.20 1.94
N ASP A 85 20.33 -25.45 2.31
CA ASP A 85 21.30 -26.50 2.65
C ASP A 85 22.24 -26.81 1.51
N GLY A 86 21.76 -26.76 0.28
CA GLY A 86 22.56 -27.05 -0.89
C GLY A 86 23.34 -25.87 -1.44
N GLY A 87 23.38 -24.77 -0.72
CA GLY A 87 23.99 -23.53 -1.17
C GLY A 87 22.94 -22.58 -1.78
N GLY A 88 23.32 -21.32 -1.88
CA GLY A 88 22.37 -20.29 -2.33
C GLY A 88 21.43 -19.84 -1.24
N HIS A 89 20.49 -19.00 -1.62
CA HIS A 89 19.54 -18.45 -0.66
C HIS A 89 18.19 -18.19 -1.33
N VAL A 90 17.19 -17.98 -0.51
CA VAL A 90 15.85 -17.58 -0.93
C VAL A 90 15.35 -16.49 0.01
N TYR A 91 14.53 -15.58 -0.50
CA TYR A 91 13.89 -14.58 0.34
C TYR A 91 12.51 -15.05 0.75
N GLN A 92 12.23 -14.89 2.04
CA GLN A 92 10.91 -15.16 2.60
C GLN A 92 10.31 -13.84 3.04
N TYR A 93 9.04 -13.64 2.75
CA TYR A 93 8.35 -12.39 2.97
C TYR A 93 7.31 -12.54 4.08
N THR A 94 7.16 -11.49 4.88
CA THR A 94 6.19 -11.47 5.97
C THR A 94 5.52 -10.11 5.96
N ALA A 95 4.20 -10.11 6.09
CA ALA A 95 3.44 -8.87 6.17
C ALA A 95 3.70 -8.21 7.52
N THR A 96 3.76 -6.88 7.52
CA THR A 96 3.73 -6.13 8.75
C THR A 96 2.42 -6.46 9.46
N PRO A 97 2.46 -6.76 10.78
CA PRO A 97 1.23 -7.07 11.50
C PRO A 97 0.17 -6.01 11.31
N LEU A 98 -1.07 -6.43 11.27
CA LEU A 98 -2.18 -5.54 10.94
C LEU A 98 -2.25 -4.32 11.85
N ASP A 99 -2.02 -4.49 13.14
CA ASP A 99 -2.05 -3.37 14.09
C ASP A 99 -0.97 -2.35 13.79
N GLU A 100 0.23 -2.81 13.47
CA GLU A 100 1.33 -1.93 13.10
C GLU A 100 1.07 -1.24 11.77
N ALA A 101 0.48 -1.96 10.83
CA ALA A 101 0.11 -1.39 9.54
C ALA A 101 -0.90 -0.26 9.71
N ARG A 102 -1.88 -0.45 10.59
CA ARG A 102 -2.86 0.58 10.89
C ARG A 102 -2.20 1.83 11.47
N GLU A 103 -1.31 1.64 12.44
CA GLU A 103 -0.59 2.77 13.02
C GLU A 103 0.24 3.51 11.98
N LEU A 104 0.93 2.77 11.15
CA LEU A 104 1.73 3.35 10.07
C LEU A 104 0.85 4.16 9.12
N MET A 105 -0.31 3.64 8.78
CA MET A 105 -1.22 4.34 7.90
C MET A 105 -1.75 5.63 8.54
N HIS A 106 -2.09 5.59 9.82
CA HIS A 106 -2.51 6.81 10.52
C HIS A 106 -1.42 7.85 10.55
N GLU A 107 -0.19 7.46 10.86
CA GLU A 107 0.93 8.39 10.87
C GLU A 107 1.18 8.99 9.49
N THR A 108 1.13 8.15 8.46
CA THR A 108 1.34 8.60 7.10
C THR A 108 0.25 9.59 6.69
N LEU A 109 -0.98 9.29 7.04
CA LEU A 109 -2.09 10.19 6.74
C LEU A 109 -1.92 11.54 7.45
N ASP A 110 -1.53 11.52 8.72
CA ASP A 110 -1.32 12.76 9.48
C ASP A 110 -0.22 13.61 8.86
N GLN A 111 0.89 12.99 8.47
CA GLN A 111 1.99 13.69 7.83
C GLN A 111 1.57 14.25 6.47
N TRP A 112 0.86 13.46 5.70
CA TRP A 112 0.38 13.88 4.39
C TRP A 112 -0.61 15.04 4.53
N THR A 113 -1.52 14.94 5.49
CA THR A 113 -2.50 16.00 5.76
C THR A 113 -1.82 17.30 6.13
N ALA A 114 -0.81 17.22 7.00
CA ALA A 114 -0.05 18.40 7.38
C ALA A 114 0.65 19.05 6.16
N ALA A 115 1.25 18.20 5.32
CA ALA A 115 1.92 18.70 4.12
C ALA A 115 0.94 19.34 3.15
N VAL A 116 -0.26 18.76 3.01
CA VAL A 116 -1.29 19.33 2.16
C VAL A 116 -1.79 20.65 2.72
N HIS A 117 -1.97 20.74 4.03
CA HIS A 117 -2.34 22.02 4.65
C HIS A 117 -1.31 23.10 4.36
N ASP A 118 -0.03 22.77 4.46
CA ASP A 118 1.04 23.73 4.17
C ASP A 118 0.96 24.21 2.72
N ARG A 119 0.71 23.29 1.79
CA ARG A 119 0.59 23.67 0.38
C ARG A 119 -0.63 24.53 0.13
N ILE A 120 -1.73 24.27 0.81
CA ILE A 120 -2.94 25.09 0.72
C ILE A 120 -2.64 26.50 1.24
N ASP A 121 -1.92 26.60 2.34
CA ASP A 121 -1.60 27.89 2.94
C ASP A 121 -0.70 28.73 2.03
N GLU A 122 0.13 28.09 1.22
CA GLU A 122 1.00 28.76 0.26
C GLU A 122 0.27 29.16 -1.03
N PHE A 123 -0.95 28.68 -1.22
CA PHE A 123 -1.68 28.91 -2.46
C PHE A 123 -2.21 30.35 -2.50
N ASP A 124 -1.86 31.07 -3.55
CA ASP A 124 -2.40 32.41 -3.81
C ASP A 124 -2.43 32.68 -5.32
N ALA A 125 -2.87 33.86 -5.70
CA ALA A 125 -3.04 34.19 -7.11
C ALA A 125 -1.72 34.29 -7.88
N SER A 126 -0.59 34.40 -7.19
CA SER A 126 0.73 34.55 -7.80
C SER A 126 1.48 33.22 -7.88
N ASN A 127 1.02 32.18 -7.21
CA ASN A 127 1.66 30.87 -7.21
C ASN A 127 1.02 29.93 -8.25
N ASP A 128 1.82 29.06 -8.81
CA ASP A 128 1.34 28.07 -9.78
C ASP A 128 0.67 26.89 -9.11
#